data_7d0463ad604089c9a01dcc75c74cacd6
#
_entry.id   7d0463ad604089c9a01dcc75c74cacd6
#
_cell.length_a   1.000
_cell.length_b   1.000
_cell.length_c   1.000
_cell.angle_alpha   90.00
_cell.angle_beta   90.00
_cell.angle_gamma   90.00
#
_symmetry.space_group_name_H-M   'P 1'
#
loop_
_entity.id
_entity.type
_entity.pdbx_description
1 polymer ?
#
loop_
_entity_poly.entity_id
_entity_poly.type
_entity_poly.pdbx_seq_one_letter_code
_entity_poly.pdbx_strand_id
1 'polypeptide(L)'
;SALDIYADESTMKSEYGNVLEIRTDNGQVKEILHNLFYDIVNIEFNLWPWIRNMCKYGDFFLKLEIDEKYGITNVVPLSVYDVSRLEGLDPENPEYIKFLIESATSQHRYKPEQSATREELENYEVAHFRLLSDSNYLPYGKSQIEGGRKIWKQLTLMEDAMLIHRIMRAPEKRIFKLDIGNIPPAEVDNYMQQVVNKMKKAPVIDEKTGDYNLRYNIQNLTEDFFLPVRGGDSGTAIESLSGLTYEAVEDIEYLKNKMLASLRVPKAFLGYEEGLGSKATLAAEDVRFARTIERIQRIVVSELTKIAVVHLYAQGYRDQELVNFDLALTNPSTIYEQEKIELWNNKTSLASSML
;
A
#
# COMPACT_ATOMS: atom_id res chain seq x y z
N SER A 1 4.37 5.25 -3.50
CA SER A 1 3.11 4.55 -3.24
C SER A 1 2.37 5.14 -2.04
N ALA A 2 1.07 4.86 -1.88
CA ALA A 2 0.26 5.44 -0.79
C ALA A 2 0.84 5.13 0.61
N LEU A 3 1.43 3.96 0.81
CA LEU A 3 2.05 3.58 2.09
C LEU A 3 3.29 4.42 2.41
N ASP A 4 4.07 4.77 1.40
CA ASP A 4 5.26 5.59 1.58
C ASP A 4 4.84 7.02 1.96
N ILE A 5 3.79 7.56 1.32
CA ILE A 5 3.22 8.88 1.65
C ILE A 5 2.75 8.92 3.12
N TYR A 6 2.04 7.91 3.62
CA TYR A 6 1.66 7.89 5.04
C TYR A 6 2.88 7.90 5.97
N ALA A 7 3.94 7.16 5.61
CA ALA A 7 5.15 7.10 6.40
C ALA A 7 5.94 8.43 6.33
N ASP A 8 6.11 8.98 5.12
CA ASP A 8 6.81 10.25 4.89
C ASP A 8 6.16 11.40 5.69
N GLU A 9 4.85 11.55 5.54
CA GLU A 9 4.10 12.60 6.23
C GLU A 9 4.02 12.41 7.76
N SER A 10 4.08 11.16 8.22
CA SER A 10 4.06 10.87 9.67
C SER A 10 5.42 11.08 10.34
N THR A 11 6.52 11.12 9.57
CA THR A 11 7.90 11.22 10.08
C THR A 11 8.59 12.50 9.65
N MET A 12 7.83 13.54 9.38
CA MET A 12 8.39 14.86 9.04
C MET A 12 9.25 15.38 10.18
N LYS A 13 10.38 16.00 9.81
CA LYS A 13 11.27 16.64 10.78
C LYS A 13 10.74 18.00 11.19
N SER A 14 10.91 18.33 12.47
CA SER A 14 10.63 19.66 13.00
C SER A 14 11.63 20.70 12.46
N GLU A 15 11.39 21.97 12.75
CA GLU A 15 12.34 23.07 12.44
C GLU A 15 13.70 22.85 13.11
N TYR A 16 13.74 22.08 14.19
CA TYR A 16 14.99 21.72 14.91
C TYR A 16 15.68 20.47 14.32
N GLY A 17 15.14 19.89 13.26
CA GLY A 17 15.71 18.71 12.57
C GLY A 17 15.36 17.35 13.18
N ASN A 18 14.57 17.32 14.24
CA ASN A 18 14.20 16.09 14.97
C ASN A 18 12.81 15.61 14.53
N VAL A 19 12.62 14.29 14.46
CA VAL A 19 11.30 13.67 14.17
C VAL A 19 10.43 13.62 15.43
N LEU A 20 11.02 13.31 16.58
CA LEU A 20 10.35 13.18 17.87
C LEU A 20 10.76 14.32 18.81
N GLU A 21 9.82 15.06 19.35
CA GLU A 21 10.03 16.06 20.40
C GLU A 21 9.75 15.45 21.77
N ILE A 22 10.67 15.65 22.72
CA ILE A 22 10.54 15.23 24.12
C ILE A 22 10.36 16.48 24.96
N ARG A 23 9.17 16.63 25.56
CA ARG A 23 8.77 17.75 26.38
C ARG A 23 8.66 17.28 27.83
N THR A 24 9.49 17.83 28.71
CA THR A 24 9.48 17.55 30.15
C THR A 24 10.18 18.68 30.90
N ASP A 25 9.74 18.91 32.13
CA ASP A 25 10.36 19.89 33.03
C ASP A 25 11.59 19.32 33.75
N ASN A 26 11.75 17.98 33.77
CA ASN A 26 12.87 17.30 34.41
C ASN A 26 13.99 17.04 33.42
N GLY A 27 15.12 17.75 33.57
CA GLY A 27 16.30 17.63 32.72
C GLY A 27 16.92 16.23 32.67
N GLN A 28 16.88 15.49 33.80
CA GLN A 28 17.41 14.11 33.85
C GLN A 28 16.53 13.15 33.05
N VAL A 29 15.21 13.24 33.20
CA VAL A 29 14.27 12.43 32.43
C VAL A 29 14.42 12.73 30.94
N LYS A 30 14.62 14.00 30.56
CA LYS A 30 14.87 14.39 29.18
C LYS A 30 16.10 13.73 28.59
N GLU A 31 17.21 13.71 29.33
CA GLU A 31 18.47 13.11 28.88
C GLU A 31 18.34 11.58 28.73
N ILE A 32 17.68 10.92 29.69
CA ILE A 32 17.42 9.48 29.64
C ILE A 32 16.54 9.11 28.43
N LEU A 33 15.46 9.84 28.22
CA LEU A 33 14.56 9.59 27.09
C LEU A 33 15.22 9.94 25.76
N HIS A 34 16.08 10.96 25.73
CA HIS A 34 16.86 11.26 24.53
C HIS A 34 17.81 10.10 24.19
N ASN A 35 18.55 9.60 25.16
CA ASN A 35 19.40 8.42 24.96
C ASN A 35 18.60 7.19 24.50
N LEU A 36 17.45 6.93 25.13
CA LEU A 36 16.57 5.83 24.71
C LEU A 36 16.15 5.95 23.25
N PHE A 37 15.56 7.08 22.87
CA PHE A 37 14.95 7.20 21.54
C PHE A 37 15.96 7.43 20.43
N TYR A 38 17.03 8.19 20.68
CA TYR A 38 17.98 8.55 19.63
C TYR A 38 19.17 7.59 19.54
N ASP A 39 19.67 7.10 20.67
CA ASP A 39 20.86 6.23 20.65
C ASP A 39 20.49 4.74 20.63
N ILE A 40 19.55 4.28 21.48
CA ILE A 40 19.19 2.86 21.59
C ILE A 40 18.21 2.47 20.50
N VAL A 41 17.07 3.17 20.41
CA VAL A 41 15.97 2.88 19.46
C VAL A 41 16.30 3.37 18.06
N ASN A 42 17.15 4.38 17.93
CA ASN A 42 17.46 5.08 16.68
C ASN A 42 16.21 5.45 15.90
N ILE A 43 15.34 6.24 16.54
CA ILE A 43 13.99 6.52 16.06
C ILE A 43 13.98 7.25 14.73
N GLU A 44 14.98 8.09 14.47
CA GLU A 44 15.07 8.83 13.20
C GLU A 44 15.21 7.93 11.98
N PHE A 45 15.86 6.78 12.16
CA PHE A 45 16.04 5.82 11.10
C PHE A 45 14.93 4.77 11.05
N ASN A 46 14.48 4.31 12.22
CA ASN A 46 13.60 3.15 12.32
C ASN A 46 12.11 3.50 12.26
N LEU A 47 11.70 4.73 12.59
CA LEU A 47 10.28 5.08 12.69
C LEU A 47 9.54 4.98 11.36
N TRP A 48 10.17 5.40 10.26
CA TRP A 48 9.59 5.35 8.94
C TRP A 48 9.18 3.93 8.49
N PRO A 49 10.08 2.92 8.50
CA PRO A 49 9.70 1.55 8.17
C PRO A 49 8.68 0.95 9.14
N TRP A 50 8.67 1.34 10.41
CA TRP A 50 7.68 0.87 11.38
C TRP A 50 6.28 1.37 11.04
N ILE A 51 6.13 2.67 10.79
CA ILE A 51 4.84 3.27 10.40
C ILE A 51 4.37 2.69 9.06
N ARG A 52 5.27 2.55 8.10
CA ARG A 52 4.95 1.95 6.80
C ARG A 52 4.38 0.52 6.95
N ASN A 53 5.03 -0.30 7.79
CA ASN A 53 4.57 -1.67 8.06
C ASN A 53 3.26 -1.68 8.85
N MET A 54 3.10 -0.81 9.84
CA MET A 54 1.84 -0.63 10.56
C MET A 54 0.70 -0.25 9.62
N CYS A 55 0.90 0.68 8.70
CA CYS A 55 -0.10 1.05 7.70
C CYS A 55 -0.43 -0.08 6.73
N LYS A 56 0.56 -0.92 6.39
CA LYS A 56 0.41 -2.05 5.48
C LYS A 56 -0.41 -3.19 6.09
N TYR A 57 -0.08 -3.58 7.31
CA TYR A 57 -0.68 -4.76 7.96
C TYR A 57 -1.82 -4.42 8.91
N GLY A 58 -1.86 -3.19 9.43
CA GLY A 58 -2.75 -2.78 10.51
C GLY A 58 -2.10 -2.86 11.88
N ASP A 59 -1.10 -3.71 12.01
CA ASP A 59 -0.35 -4.01 13.23
C ASP A 59 1.14 -3.96 12.98
N PHE A 60 1.91 -3.61 14.02
CA PHE A 60 3.34 -3.71 14.04
C PHE A 60 3.82 -4.00 15.47
N PHE A 61 4.75 -4.93 15.63
CA PHE A 61 5.21 -5.40 16.93
C PHE A 61 6.71 -5.17 17.09
N LEU A 62 7.08 -4.67 18.27
CA LEU A 62 8.46 -4.57 18.71
C LEU A 62 8.62 -5.37 20.00
N LYS A 63 9.56 -6.32 20.04
CA LYS A 63 10.02 -6.94 21.26
C LYS A 63 11.02 -6.02 21.92
N LEU A 64 10.84 -5.75 23.20
CA LEU A 64 11.71 -4.93 24.03
C LEU A 64 12.63 -5.85 24.82
N GLU A 65 13.93 -5.71 24.63
CA GLU A 65 14.94 -6.39 25.46
C GLU A 65 15.23 -5.51 26.67
N ILE A 66 14.78 -5.97 27.84
CA ILE A 66 14.78 -5.20 29.07
C ILE A 66 15.82 -5.80 30.04
N ASP A 67 16.74 -4.96 30.52
CA ASP A 67 17.67 -5.26 31.59
C ASP A 67 17.21 -4.57 32.88
N GLU A 68 17.31 -5.26 34.01
CA GLU A 68 16.85 -4.73 35.31
C GLU A 68 17.59 -3.46 35.76
N LYS A 69 18.80 -3.25 35.28
CA LYS A 69 19.65 -2.11 35.69
C LYS A 69 19.64 -0.98 34.67
N TYR A 70 19.64 -1.33 33.38
CA TYR A 70 19.82 -0.37 32.28
C TYR A 70 18.52 -0.02 31.61
N GLY A 71 17.43 -0.71 31.93
CA GLY A 71 16.16 -0.55 31.22
C GLY A 71 16.18 -1.23 29.86
N ILE A 72 15.57 -0.62 28.88
CA ILE A 72 15.54 -1.15 27.52
C ILE A 72 16.91 -0.97 26.88
N THR A 73 17.49 -2.07 26.44
CA THR A 73 18.82 -2.13 25.82
C THR A 73 18.75 -2.31 24.30
N ASN A 74 17.68 -2.89 23.81
CA ASN A 74 17.48 -3.13 22.39
C ASN A 74 15.99 -3.26 22.05
N VAL A 75 15.63 -3.03 20.79
CA VAL A 75 14.29 -3.25 20.25
C VAL A 75 14.34 -4.09 18.98
N VAL A 76 13.60 -5.18 18.94
CA VAL A 76 13.60 -6.14 17.83
C VAL A 76 12.26 -6.13 17.14
N PRO A 77 12.16 -5.73 15.85
CA PRO A 77 10.93 -5.82 15.08
C PRO A 77 10.53 -7.28 14.88
N LEU A 78 9.27 -7.61 15.19
CA LEU A 78 8.70 -8.92 15.00
C LEU A 78 7.86 -8.98 13.73
N SER A 79 7.82 -10.16 13.10
CA SER A 79 6.92 -10.40 11.98
C SER A 79 5.46 -10.48 12.46
N VAL A 80 4.59 -9.76 11.78
CA VAL A 80 3.14 -9.76 12.10
C VAL A 80 2.52 -11.15 11.95
N TYR A 81 3.13 -12.02 11.15
CA TYR A 81 2.65 -13.39 10.92
C TYR A 81 2.99 -14.36 12.05
N ASP A 82 3.98 -14.02 12.87
CA ASP A 82 4.54 -14.91 13.88
C ASP A 82 4.06 -14.54 15.30
N VAL A 83 3.34 -13.42 15.46
CA VAL A 83 2.90 -12.91 16.77
C VAL A 83 1.39 -13.05 16.91
N SER A 84 0.98 -13.72 17.99
CA SER A 84 -0.42 -13.81 18.40
C SER A 84 -0.63 -13.05 19.70
N ARG A 85 -1.64 -12.17 19.72
CA ARG A 85 -2.07 -11.44 20.92
C ARG A 85 -3.19 -12.22 21.60
N LEU A 86 -3.01 -12.55 22.85
CA LEU A 86 -3.95 -13.30 23.69
C LEU A 86 -4.54 -12.37 24.74
N GLU A 87 -5.87 -12.24 24.75
CA GLU A 87 -6.64 -11.43 25.71
C GLU A 87 -7.66 -12.30 26.42
N GLY A 88 -8.00 -11.97 27.67
CA GLY A 88 -9.05 -12.62 28.42
C GLY A 88 -8.77 -14.08 28.80
N LEU A 89 -7.50 -14.47 28.89
CA LEU A 89 -7.10 -15.81 29.32
C LEU A 89 -7.27 -16.01 30.83
N ASP A 90 -7.15 -14.95 31.59
CA ASP A 90 -7.29 -14.99 33.04
C ASP A 90 -8.71 -14.55 33.44
N PRO A 91 -9.52 -15.45 34.03
CA PRO A 91 -10.88 -15.11 34.50
C PRO A 91 -10.90 -14.06 35.60
N GLU A 92 -9.83 -13.95 36.41
CA GLU A 92 -9.71 -12.96 37.48
C GLU A 92 -9.29 -11.59 36.96
N ASN A 93 -8.55 -11.54 35.83
CA ASN A 93 -8.10 -10.31 35.20
C ASN A 93 -8.33 -10.37 33.66
N PRO A 94 -9.55 -10.06 33.20
CA PRO A 94 -9.87 -10.13 31.77
C PRO A 94 -9.11 -9.12 30.91
N GLU A 95 -8.48 -8.11 31.53
CA GLU A 95 -7.63 -7.12 30.82
C GLU A 95 -6.19 -7.59 30.65
N TYR A 96 -5.85 -8.76 31.19
CA TYR A 96 -4.51 -9.32 31.07
C TYR A 96 -4.19 -9.74 29.65
N ILE A 97 -3.07 -9.26 29.13
CA ILE A 97 -2.64 -9.45 27.77
C ILE A 97 -1.30 -10.14 27.75
N LYS A 98 -1.20 -11.21 26.97
CA LYS A 98 0.05 -11.88 26.61
C LYS A 98 0.26 -11.90 25.12
N PHE A 99 1.51 -12.00 24.72
CA PHE A 99 1.90 -12.22 23.34
C PHE A 99 2.58 -13.58 23.22
N LEU A 100 2.19 -14.33 22.20
CA LEU A 100 2.78 -15.59 21.85
C LEU A 100 3.51 -15.45 20.52
N ILE A 101 4.80 -15.75 20.51
CA ILE A 101 5.60 -15.79 19.29
C ILE A 101 5.72 -17.24 18.85
N GLU A 102 5.20 -17.53 17.67
CA GLU A 102 5.35 -18.81 17.00
C GLU A 102 6.26 -18.60 15.79
N SER A 103 7.58 -18.72 15.99
CA SER A 103 8.51 -18.60 14.87
C SER A 103 8.44 -19.83 13.99
N ALA A 104 7.63 -19.75 12.93
CA ALA A 104 7.63 -20.73 11.85
C ALA A 104 8.86 -20.60 10.94
N THR A 105 9.61 -19.52 11.09
CA THR A 105 10.80 -19.21 10.29
C THR A 105 12.06 -19.65 11.01
N SER A 106 12.21 -20.96 11.22
CA SER A 106 13.58 -21.42 11.35
C SER A 106 14.25 -21.17 10.00
N GLN A 107 15.26 -20.29 9.97
CA GLN A 107 16.11 -20.05 8.80
C GLN A 107 16.83 -21.32 8.30
N HIS A 108 16.51 -22.46 8.86
CA HIS A 108 17.05 -23.76 8.50
C HIS A 108 15.95 -24.63 7.86
N ARG A 109 15.64 -24.35 6.60
CA ARG A 109 14.80 -25.19 5.71
C ARG A 109 15.29 -26.64 5.58
N TYR A 110 16.35 -27.03 6.28
CA TYR A 110 17.00 -28.34 6.16
C TYR A 110 16.89 -29.24 7.40
N LYS A 111 16.19 -28.83 8.47
CA LYS A 111 15.94 -29.70 9.63
C LYS A 111 14.46 -29.69 10.00
N PRO A 112 13.66 -30.67 9.55
CA PRO A 112 12.22 -30.73 9.81
C PRO A 112 11.86 -31.11 11.27
N GLU A 113 12.82 -31.28 12.18
CA GLU A 113 12.57 -31.79 13.53
C GLU A 113 12.82 -30.79 14.67
N GLN A 114 13.11 -29.51 14.38
CA GLN A 114 13.12 -28.52 15.45
C GLN A 114 11.71 -27.95 15.62
N SER A 115 11.10 -28.34 16.76
CA SER A 115 9.83 -27.80 17.26
C SER A 115 9.80 -26.27 17.12
N ALA A 116 8.70 -25.73 16.59
CA ALA A 116 8.43 -24.31 16.60
C ALA A 116 8.70 -23.80 18.02
N THR A 117 9.67 -22.91 18.16
CA THR A 117 9.99 -22.31 19.46
C THR A 117 8.83 -21.37 19.79
N ARG A 118 8.03 -21.75 20.78
CA ARG A 118 7.00 -20.90 21.35
C ARG A 118 7.62 -20.08 22.47
N GLU A 119 7.54 -18.78 22.34
CA GLU A 119 7.97 -17.84 23.35
C GLU A 119 6.76 -17.04 23.81
N GLU A 120 6.49 -17.02 25.09
CA GLU A 120 5.44 -16.19 25.70
C GLU A 120 6.07 -14.91 26.22
N LEU A 121 5.51 -13.77 25.85
CA LEU A 121 5.97 -12.45 26.27
C LEU A 121 4.83 -11.73 27.00
N GLU A 122 5.22 -11.01 28.04
CA GLU A 122 4.32 -10.16 28.79
C GLU A 122 4.01 -8.85 28.04
N ASN A 123 2.93 -8.18 28.45
CA ASN A 123 2.50 -6.94 27.78
C ASN A 123 3.55 -5.83 27.81
N TYR A 124 4.41 -5.77 28.85
CA TYR A 124 5.46 -4.76 28.96
C TYR A 124 6.70 -5.07 28.10
N GLU A 125 6.86 -6.31 27.66
CA GLU A 125 7.96 -6.75 26.79
C GLU A 125 7.67 -6.52 25.29
N VAL A 126 6.42 -6.17 24.94
CA VAL A 126 6.02 -5.95 23.54
C VAL A 126 5.33 -4.61 23.38
N ALA A 127 5.86 -3.78 22.49
CA ALA A 127 5.13 -2.61 21.99
C ALA A 127 4.31 -3.00 20.75
N HIS A 128 2.99 -2.83 20.83
CA HIS A 128 2.04 -3.21 19.79
C HIS A 128 1.38 -1.98 19.18
N PHE A 129 1.93 -1.49 18.09
CA PHE A 129 1.38 -0.39 17.30
C PHE A 129 0.19 -0.90 16.48
N ARG A 130 -1.00 -0.38 16.74
CA ARG A 130 -2.25 -0.96 16.28
C ARG A 130 -3.20 0.08 15.69
N LEU A 131 -3.52 -0.01 14.40
CA LEU A 131 -4.49 0.86 13.73
C LEU A 131 -5.92 0.41 14.02
N LEU A 132 -6.45 0.81 15.18
CA LEU A 132 -7.81 0.49 15.59
C LEU A 132 -8.83 1.16 14.64
N SER A 133 -9.78 0.37 14.16
CA SER A 133 -10.83 0.83 13.25
C SER A 133 -12.18 0.21 13.63
N ASP A 134 -12.43 -1.03 13.24
CA ASP A 134 -13.70 -1.70 13.40
C ASP A 134 -13.60 -2.83 14.44
N SER A 135 -14.67 -3.09 15.19
CA SER A 135 -14.73 -4.17 16.18
C SER A 135 -14.45 -5.57 15.61
N ASN A 136 -14.73 -5.76 14.31
CA ASN A 136 -14.52 -7.05 13.65
C ASN A 136 -13.04 -7.46 13.53
N TYR A 137 -12.10 -6.53 13.72
CA TYR A 137 -10.66 -6.79 13.64
C TYR A 137 -10.02 -6.97 15.01
N LEU A 138 -10.74 -6.66 16.10
CA LEU A 138 -10.22 -6.82 17.45
C LEU A 138 -9.80 -8.28 17.71
N PRO A 139 -8.68 -8.51 18.38
CA PRO A 139 -7.82 -7.55 19.08
C PRO A 139 -6.76 -6.86 18.21
N TYR A 140 -6.80 -7.07 16.91
CA TYR A 140 -5.83 -6.53 15.97
C TYR A 140 -6.28 -5.22 15.31
N GLY A 141 -5.36 -4.56 14.63
CA GLY A 141 -5.62 -3.39 13.81
C GLY A 141 -6.11 -3.73 12.41
N LYS A 142 -6.56 -2.72 11.69
CA LYS A 142 -6.99 -2.83 10.31
C LYS A 142 -6.03 -2.08 9.40
N SER A 143 -5.55 -2.76 8.36
CA SER A 143 -4.70 -2.15 7.34
C SER A 143 -5.35 -0.92 6.70
N GLN A 144 -4.56 0.14 6.48
CA GLN A 144 -5.02 1.36 5.83
C GLN A 144 -5.44 1.12 4.37
N ILE A 145 -4.86 0.12 3.72
CA ILE A 145 -5.17 -0.24 2.33
C ILE A 145 -6.36 -1.20 2.17
N GLU A 146 -6.92 -1.74 3.26
CA GLU A 146 -8.00 -2.73 3.18
C GLU A 146 -9.25 -2.18 2.47
N GLY A 147 -9.57 -0.90 2.69
CA GLY A 147 -10.69 -0.24 1.99
C GLY A 147 -10.57 -0.23 0.47
N GLY A 148 -9.33 -0.21 -0.05
CA GLY A 148 -9.04 -0.22 -1.49
C GLY A 148 -8.99 -1.61 -2.13
N ARG A 149 -8.92 -2.69 -1.34
CA ARG A 149 -8.65 -4.05 -1.82
C ARG A 149 -9.60 -4.54 -2.91
N LYS A 150 -10.91 -4.33 -2.72
CA LYS A 150 -11.93 -4.73 -3.71
C LYS A 150 -11.81 -3.91 -4.99
N ILE A 151 -11.61 -2.61 -4.85
CA ILE A 151 -11.53 -1.67 -5.97
C ILE A 151 -10.25 -1.94 -6.77
N TRP A 152 -9.15 -2.20 -6.09
CA TRP A 152 -7.89 -2.55 -6.74
C TRP A 152 -8.01 -3.80 -7.62
N LYS A 153 -8.67 -4.86 -7.13
CA LYS A 153 -8.93 -6.06 -7.93
C LYS A 153 -9.77 -5.76 -9.19
N GLN A 154 -10.78 -4.88 -9.05
CA GLN A 154 -11.64 -4.48 -10.17
C GLN A 154 -10.86 -3.64 -11.19
N LEU A 155 -10.01 -2.71 -10.70
CA LEU A 155 -9.16 -1.87 -11.54
C LEU A 155 -8.17 -2.72 -12.35
N THR A 156 -7.44 -3.61 -11.70
CA THR A 156 -6.47 -4.50 -12.36
C THR A 156 -7.15 -5.35 -13.45
N LEU A 157 -8.32 -5.94 -13.14
CA LEU A 157 -9.08 -6.71 -14.12
C LEU A 157 -9.52 -5.86 -15.32
N MET A 158 -9.91 -4.61 -15.08
CA MET A 158 -10.34 -3.69 -16.13
C MET A 158 -9.17 -3.24 -17.01
N GLU A 159 -8.01 -2.98 -16.41
CA GLU A 159 -6.76 -2.66 -17.12
C GLU A 159 -6.31 -3.83 -18.00
N ASP A 160 -6.33 -5.05 -17.48
CA ASP A 160 -6.01 -6.27 -18.24
C ASP A 160 -7.02 -6.48 -19.41
N ALA A 161 -8.31 -6.31 -19.14
CA ALA A 161 -9.33 -6.43 -20.16
C ALA A 161 -9.19 -5.37 -21.26
N MET A 162 -8.85 -4.12 -20.90
CA MET A 162 -8.58 -3.05 -21.87
C MET A 162 -7.35 -3.39 -22.73
N LEU A 163 -6.27 -3.89 -22.11
CA LEU A 163 -5.07 -4.28 -22.83
C LEU A 163 -5.36 -5.40 -23.83
N ILE A 164 -6.05 -6.45 -23.38
CA ILE A 164 -6.46 -7.58 -24.24
C ILE A 164 -7.33 -7.08 -25.38
N HIS A 165 -8.32 -6.23 -25.06
CA HIS A 165 -9.20 -5.68 -26.10
C HIS A 165 -8.43 -4.87 -27.14
N ARG A 166 -7.50 -4.01 -26.74
CA ARG A 166 -6.66 -3.22 -27.66
C ARG A 166 -5.75 -4.10 -28.51
N ILE A 167 -5.15 -5.15 -27.94
CA ILE A 167 -4.28 -6.05 -28.68
C ILE A 167 -5.05 -6.94 -29.64
N MET A 168 -6.21 -7.48 -29.22
CA MET A 168 -6.93 -8.47 -30.01
C MET A 168 -7.98 -7.89 -30.97
N ARG A 169 -8.59 -6.75 -30.65
CA ARG A 169 -9.71 -6.18 -31.41
C ARG A 169 -9.43 -4.85 -32.11
N ALA A 170 -8.43 -4.09 -31.67
CA ALA A 170 -8.06 -2.86 -32.34
C ALA A 170 -7.43 -3.07 -33.74
N PRO A 171 -6.65 -4.15 -33.99
CA PRO A 171 -6.16 -4.41 -35.33
C PRO A 171 -7.30 -4.69 -36.31
N GLU A 172 -7.20 -4.09 -37.49
CA GLU A 172 -8.08 -4.40 -38.61
C GLU A 172 -8.02 -5.90 -38.96
N LYS A 173 -9.19 -6.52 -39.07
CA LYS A 173 -9.29 -7.90 -39.56
C LYS A 173 -9.60 -7.88 -41.05
N ARG A 174 -8.85 -8.64 -41.83
CA ARG A 174 -9.05 -8.77 -43.26
C ARG A 174 -9.89 -10.01 -43.56
N ILE A 175 -10.92 -9.84 -44.42
CA ILE A 175 -11.72 -10.92 -44.92
C ILE A 175 -11.31 -11.09 -46.39
N PHE A 176 -10.69 -12.22 -46.71
CA PHE A 176 -10.40 -12.61 -48.08
C PHE A 176 -11.58 -13.41 -48.62
N LYS A 177 -12.37 -12.82 -49.51
CA LYS A 177 -13.39 -13.52 -50.26
C LYS A 177 -12.74 -14.10 -51.50
N LEU A 178 -12.71 -15.42 -51.61
CA LEU A 178 -12.07 -16.14 -52.68
C LEU A 178 -13.19 -16.75 -53.57
N ASP A 179 -13.20 -16.35 -54.85
CA ASP A 179 -14.12 -16.98 -55.80
C ASP A 179 -13.62 -18.38 -56.13
N ILE A 180 -14.47 -19.37 -55.84
CA ILE A 180 -14.19 -20.80 -56.10
C ILE A 180 -14.71 -21.26 -57.43
N GLY A 181 -15.38 -20.39 -58.19
CA GLY A 181 -15.90 -20.72 -59.54
C GLY A 181 -16.66 -22.05 -59.57
N ASN A 182 -16.26 -22.95 -60.50
CA ASN A 182 -16.90 -24.25 -60.71
C ASN A 182 -16.23 -25.42 -59.95
N ILE A 183 -15.42 -25.16 -58.93
CA ILE A 183 -14.74 -26.20 -58.14
C ILE A 183 -15.81 -27.08 -57.46
N PRO A 184 -15.71 -28.43 -57.55
CA PRO A 184 -16.62 -29.34 -56.87
C PRO A 184 -16.57 -29.13 -55.35
N PRO A 185 -17.72 -29.23 -54.62
CA PRO A 185 -17.77 -29.00 -53.18
C PRO A 185 -16.75 -29.82 -52.37
N ALA A 186 -16.41 -31.03 -52.80
CA ALA A 186 -15.47 -31.90 -52.12
C ALA A 186 -14.00 -31.42 -52.21
N GLU A 187 -13.67 -30.57 -53.17
CA GLU A 187 -12.33 -30.04 -53.40
C GLU A 187 -12.12 -28.62 -52.86
N VAL A 188 -13.19 -27.96 -52.44
CA VAL A 188 -13.15 -26.57 -51.94
C VAL A 188 -12.23 -26.43 -50.78
N ASP A 189 -12.29 -27.33 -49.78
CA ASP A 189 -11.46 -27.29 -48.60
C ASP A 189 -9.98 -27.42 -48.91
N ASN A 190 -9.62 -28.34 -49.82
CA ASN A 190 -8.23 -28.51 -50.28
C ASN A 190 -7.70 -27.27 -51.02
N TYR A 191 -8.53 -26.67 -51.85
CA TYR A 191 -8.23 -25.41 -52.55
C TYR A 191 -7.99 -24.27 -51.57
N MET A 192 -8.92 -24.12 -50.63
CA MET A 192 -8.84 -23.08 -49.57
C MET A 192 -7.55 -23.25 -48.75
N GLN A 193 -7.23 -24.47 -48.31
CA GLN A 193 -5.98 -24.73 -47.57
C GLN A 193 -4.72 -24.38 -48.37
N GLN A 194 -4.70 -24.69 -49.67
CA GLN A 194 -3.57 -24.33 -50.52
C GLN A 194 -3.40 -22.81 -50.67
N VAL A 195 -4.50 -22.05 -50.80
CA VAL A 195 -4.46 -20.60 -50.90
C VAL A 195 -4.04 -19.99 -49.56
N VAL A 196 -4.61 -20.46 -48.43
CA VAL A 196 -4.23 -20.03 -47.10
C VAL A 196 -2.75 -20.27 -46.83
N ASN A 197 -2.23 -21.45 -47.19
CA ASN A 197 -0.81 -21.77 -47.00
C ASN A 197 0.13 -20.92 -47.88
N LYS A 198 -0.32 -20.51 -49.06
CA LYS A 198 0.43 -19.58 -49.91
C LYS A 198 0.42 -18.14 -49.39
N MET A 199 -0.68 -17.72 -48.74
CA MET A 199 -0.85 -16.36 -48.19
C MET A 199 -0.27 -16.19 -46.78
N LYS A 200 -0.28 -17.26 -45.96
CA LYS A 200 0.34 -17.23 -44.64
C LYS A 200 1.86 -17.32 -44.79
N LYS A 201 2.53 -16.22 -44.49
CA LYS A 201 4.00 -16.26 -44.34
C LYS A 201 4.32 -17.08 -43.09
N ALA A 202 5.10 -18.15 -43.23
CA ALA A 202 5.61 -18.90 -42.12
C ALA A 202 6.43 -17.98 -41.19
N PRO A 203 6.30 -18.08 -39.88
CA PRO A 203 7.16 -17.35 -38.97
C PRO A 203 8.60 -17.79 -39.20
N VAL A 204 9.47 -16.85 -39.53
CA VAL A 204 10.91 -17.15 -39.70
C VAL A 204 11.47 -17.23 -38.28
N ILE A 205 11.72 -18.47 -37.86
CA ILE A 205 12.60 -18.75 -36.72
C ILE A 205 14.00 -18.67 -37.28
N ASP A 206 14.83 -17.80 -36.75
CA ASP A 206 16.25 -17.77 -37.13
C ASP A 206 16.91 -19.04 -36.58
N GLU A 207 17.18 -20.01 -37.46
CA GLU A 207 17.76 -21.32 -37.10
C GLU A 207 19.15 -21.21 -36.43
N LYS A 208 19.82 -20.05 -36.55
CA LYS A 208 21.16 -19.85 -35.99
C LYS A 208 21.17 -19.25 -34.61
N THR A 209 20.19 -18.40 -34.27
CA THR A 209 20.14 -17.70 -32.96
C THR A 209 19.07 -18.25 -32.06
N GLY A 210 18.09 -18.98 -32.57
CA GLY A 210 16.93 -19.44 -31.79
C GLY A 210 15.99 -18.31 -31.33
N ASP A 211 16.25 -17.08 -31.77
CA ASP A 211 15.47 -15.92 -31.39
C ASP A 211 14.12 -15.89 -32.12
N TYR A 212 13.05 -15.82 -31.32
CA TYR A 212 11.72 -15.56 -31.80
C TYR A 212 11.59 -14.09 -32.21
N ASN A 213 11.40 -13.82 -33.48
CA ASN A 213 11.15 -12.45 -33.92
C ASN A 213 9.74 -12.01 -33.55
N LEU A 214 9.61 -11.42 -32.34
CA LEU A 214 8.35 -10.96 -31.76
C LEU A 214 7.56 -10.00 -32.67
N ARG A 215 8.23 -9.32 -33.62
CA ARG A 215 7.57 -8.49 -34.63
C ARG A 215 6.65 -9.28 -35.55
N TYR A 216 6.93 -10.56 -35.79
CA TYR A 216 6.10 -11.43 -36.63
C TYR A 216 4.99 -12.12 -35.84
N ASN A 217 5.16 -12.32 -34.54
CA ASN A 217 4.12 -12.93 -33.68
C ASN A 217 2.93 -12.02 -33.43
N ILE A 218 3.14 -10.71 -33.44
CA ILE A 218 2.02 -9.72 -33.29
C ILE A 218 1.14 -9.73 -34.54
N GLN A 219 1.68 -10.00 -35.73
CA GLN A 219 0.91 -10.12 -36.97
C GLN A 219 0.11 -11.42 -37.08
N ASN A 220 0.50 -12.48 -36.35
CA ASN A 220 -0.25 -13.74 -36.29
C ASN A 220 -1.50 -13.67 -35.37
N LEU A 221 -1.59 -12.64 -34.53
CA LEU A 221 -2.79 -12.36 -33.68
C LEU A 221 -3.94 -11.75 -34.48
N THR A 222 -3.69 -11.24 -35.68
CA THR A 222 -4.73 -10.86 -36.64
C THR A 222 -5.16 -12.10 -37.42
N GLU A 223 -6.24 -12.73 -36.95
CA GLU A 223 -6.88 -13.81 -37.71
C GLU A 223 -7.50 -13.23 -38.97
N ASP A 224 -6.85 -13.48 -40.12
CA ASP A 224 -7.44 -13.21 -41.41
C ASP A 224 -8.48 -14.28 -41.73
N PHE A 225 -9.69 -13.84 -42.13
CA PHE A 225 -10.77 -14.76 -42.49
C PHE A 225 -10.77 -15.04 -43.98
N PHE A 226 -10.73 -16.30 -44.35
CA PHE A 226 -10.80 -16.75 -45.75
C PHE A 226 -12.18 -17.37 -46.01
N LEU A 227 -12.99 -16.72 -46.82
CA LEU A 227 -14.35 -17.15 -47.15
C LEU A 227 -14.42 -17.58 -48.59
N PRO A 228 -14.82 -18.84 -48.89
CA PRO A 228 -15.15 -19.24 -50.24
C PRO A 228 -16.50 -18.61 -50.69
N VAL A 229 -16.50 -17.95 -51.83
CA VAL A 229 -17.70 -17.34 -52.45
C VAL A 229 -17.96 -17.99 -53.77
N ARG A 230 -19.21 -18.32 -54.07
CA ARG A 230 -19.64 -18.91 -55.35
C ARG A 230 -20.79 -18.07 -55.96
N GLY A 231 -20.51 -17.55 -57.15
CA GLY A 231 -21.49 -16.89 -57.96
C GLY A 231 -21.99 -15.54 -57.41
N GLY A 232 -21.76 -14.51 -58.12
CA GLY A 232 -22.15 -13.13 -57.83
C GLY A 232 -21.21 -12.16 -58.53
N ASP A 233 -21.59 -10.93 -58.61
CA ASP A 233 -20.92 -9.83 -59.32
C ASP A 233 -19.54 -9.45 -58.68
N SER A 234 -19.15 -10.10 -57.60
CA SER A 234 -17.89 -9.85 -56.91
C SER A 234 -16.95 -11.05 -56.99
N GLY A 235 -15.99 -10.97 -57.89
CA GLY A 235 -14.85 -11.86 -57.90
C GLY A 235 -14.08 -11.81 -56.58
N THR A 236 -12.88 -12.39 -56.52
CA THR A 236 -12.00 -12.34 -55.35
C THR A 236 -11.89 -10.89 -54.79
N ALA A 237 -12.33 -10.66 -53.60
CA ALA A 237 -12.32 -9.36 -52.96
C ALA A 237 -11.65 -9.44 -51.56
N ILE A 238 -11.01 -8.35 -51.15
CA ILE A 238 -10.49 -8.18 -49.83
C ILE A 238 -11.33 -7.11 -49.13
N GLU A 239 -12.03 -7.49 -48.09
CA GLU A 239 -12.75 -6.57 -47.25
C GLU A 239 -12.01 -6.41 -45.92
N SER A 240 -11.88 -5.18 -45.40
CA SER A 240 -11.41 -4.94 -44.08
C SER A 240 -12.55 -4.70 -43.13
N LEU A 241 -12.58 -5.45 -42.01
CA LEU A 241 -13.39 -5.11 -40.88
C LEU A 241 -12.59 -4.12 -40.05
N SER A 242 -13.03 -2.84 -40.08
CA SER A 242 -12.40 -1.83 -39.21
C SER A 242 -12.42 -2.31 -37.79
N GLY A 243 -11.27 -2.20 -37.10
CA GLY A 243 -11.18 -2.47 -35.69
C GLY A 243 -12.12 -1.57 -34.88
N LEU A 244 -12.57 -2.05 -33.74
CA LEU A 244 -13.35 -1.24 -32.83
C LEU A 244 -12.42 -0.21 -32.19
N THR A 245 -12.66 1.08 -32.43
CA THR A 245 -12.00 2.17 -31.73
C THR A 245 -12.61 2.27 -30.33
N TYR A 246 -11.86 1.78 -29.33
CA TYR A 246 -12.21 2.00 -27.92
C TYR A 246 -11.36 3.16 -27.41
N GLU A 247 -11.94 4.35 -27.44
CA GLU A 247 -11.27 5.58 -27.00
C GLU A 247 -11.54 5.90 -25.51
N ALA A 248 -12.63 5.38 -24.97
CA ALA A 248 -13.05 5.70 -23.61
C ALA A 248 -12.18 5.03 -22.55
N VAL A 249 -11.54 5.84 -21.73
CA VAL A 249 -10.77 5.42 -20.55
C VAL A 249 -11.52 5.78 -19.25
N GLU A 250 -12.70 6.37 -19.40
CA GLU A 250 -13.52 6.94 -18.32
C GLU A 250 -13.82 5.91 -17.20
N ASP A 251 -14.10 4.67 -17.57
CA ASP A 251 -14.35 3.59 -16.59
C ASP A 251 -13.14 3.28 -15.73
N ILE A 252 -11.95 3.26 -16.33
CA ILE A 252 -10.68 3.03 -15.62
C ILE A 252 -10.36 4.21 -14.72
N GLU A 253 -10.58 5.45 -15.22
CA GLU A 253 -10.40 6.66 -14.44
C GLU A 253 -11.37 6.72 -13.25
N TYR A 254 -12.61 6.32 -13.45
CA TYR A 254 -13.58 6.20 -12.35
C TYR A 254 -13.09 5.24 -11.26
N LEU A 255 -12.63 4.04 -11.62
CA LEU A 255 -12.12 3.07 -10.67
C LEU A 255 -10.84 3.54 -10.00
N LYS A 256 -9.92 4.17 -10.75
CA LYS A 256 -8.71 4.82 -10.21
C LYS A 256 -9.07 5.87 -9.16
N ASN A 257 -9.96 6.79 -9.49
CA ASN A 257 -10.41 7.85 -8.59
C ASN A 257 -11.07 7.29 -7.33
N LYS A 258 -11.90 6.26 -7.48
CA LYS A 258 -12.54 5.56 -6.37
C LYS A 258 -11.52 4.86 -5.46
N MET A 259 -10.48 4.26 -6.04
CA MET A 259 -9.37 3.65 -5.29
C MET A 259 -8.62 4.70 -4.47
N LEU A 260 -8.25 5.83 -5.08
CA LEU A 260 -7.55 6.93 -4.39
C LEU A 260 -8.40 7.50 -3.24
N ALA A 261 -9.70 7.68 -3.48
CA ALA A 261 -10.63 8.11 -2.42
C ALA A 261 -10.71 7.09 -1.27
N SER A 262 -10.65 5.79 -1.54
CA SER A 262 -10.67 4.74 -0.51
C SER A 262 -9.38 4.73 0.32
N LEU A 263 -8.25 5.09 -0.27
CA LEU A 263 -6.96 5.24 0.42
C LEU A 263 -6.86 6.55 1.20
N ARG A 264 -7.78 7.51 1.00
CA ARG A 264 -7.78 8.83 1.64
C ARG A 264 -6.50 9.63 1.40
N VAL A 265 -5.81 9.37 0.29
CA VAL A 265 -4.63 10.13 -0.15
C VAL A 265 -5.07 11.11 -1.23
N PRO A 266 -4.77 12.41 -1.10
CA PRO A 266 -5.07 13.39 -2.14
C PRO A 266 -4.32 13.04 -3.44
N LYS A 267 -4.97 13.27 -4.59
CA LYS A 267 -4.40 12.95 -5.91
C LYS A 267 -3.09 13.67 -6.19
N ALA A 268 -2.95 14.88 -5.68
CA ALA A 268 -1.75 15.70 -5.83
C ALA A 268 -0.50 15.01 -5.28
N PHE A 269 -0.58 14.30 -4.15
CA PHE A 269 0.54 13.56 -3.56
C PHE A 269 1.00 12.35 -4.39
N LEU A 270 0.16 11.91 -5.33
CA LEU A 270 0.46 10.78 -6.22
C LEU A 270 0.86 11.20 -7.63
N GLY A 271 1.06 12.52 -7.86
CA GLY A 271 1.49 13.07 -9.14
C GLY A 271 0.38 13.12 -10.21
N TYR A 272 -0.88 12.97 -9.83
CA TYR A 272 -2.02 13.15 -10.74
C TYR A 272 -2.52 14.59 -10.68
N GLU A 273 -2.06 15.41 -11.61
CA GLU A 273 -2.39 16.85 -11.66
C GLU A 273 -3.71 17.16 -12.41
N GLU A 274 -4.26 16.20 -13.12
CA GLU A 274 -5.49 16.41 -13.90
C GLU A 274 -6.69 16.68 -12.99
N GLY A 275 -7.32 17.83 -13.19
CA GLY A 275 -8.53 18.22 -12.47
C GLY A 275 -8.29 18.79 -11.06
N LEU A 276 -7.06 19.26 -10.78
CA LEU A 276 -6.80 20.03 -9.57
C LEU A 276 -7.72 21.27 -9.53
N GLY A 277 -8.63 21.26 -8.58
CA GLY A 277 -9.55 22.35 -8.31
C GLY A 277 -8.84 23.63 -7.90
N SER A 278 -9.59 24.62 -7.45
CA SER A 278 -9.03 25.85 -6.91
C SER A 278 -8.06 25.58 -5.74
N LYS A 279 -7.16 26.53 -5.45
CA LYS A 279 -6.25 26.45 -4.29
C LYS A 279 -7.00 26.13 -2.97
N ALA A 280 -8.23 26.59 -2.83
CA ALA A 280 -9.08 26.31 -1.67
C ALA A 280 -9.48 24.83 -1.55
N THR A 281 -9.71 24.14 -2.68
CA THR A 281 -10.03 22.70 -2.68
C THR A 281 -8.81 21.88 -2.25
N LEU A 282 -7.62 22.23 -2.75
CA LEU A 282 -6.36 21.60 -2.37
C LEU A 282 -6.06 21.77 -0.87
N ALA A 283 -6.25 22.98 -0.34
CA ALA A 283 -6.09 23.24 1.10
C ALA A 283 -7.05 22.40 1.95
N ALA A 284 -8.31 22.27 1.54
CA ALA A 284 -9.29 21.46 2.26
C ALA A 284 -8.98 19.95 2.22
N GLU A 285 -8.42 19.46 1.11
CA GLU A 285 -7.94 18.07 1.00
C GLU A 285 -6.72 17.82 1.88
N ASP A 286 -5.78 18.77 1.91
CA ASP A 286 -4.57 18.71 2.75
C ASP A 286 -4.93 18.65 4.25
N VAL A 287 -5.83 19.51 4.72
CA VAL A 287 -6.32 19.49 6.12
C VAL A 287 -6.98 18.14 6.47
N ARG A 288 -7.74 17.55 5.56
CA ARG A 288 -8.34 16.22 5.78
C ARG A 288 -7.29 15.13 5.85
N PHE A 289 -6.29 15.21 5.01
CA PHE A 289 -5.18 14.28 4.99
C PHE A 289 -4.35 14.38 6.26
N ALA A 290 -4.00 15.60 6.67
CA ALA A 290 -3.30 15.88 7.93
C ALA A 290 -3.98 15.24 9.15
N ARG A 291 -5.31 15.32 9.25
CA ARG A 291 -6.08 14.64 10.32
C ARG A 291 -5.97 13.11 10.26
N THR A 292 -5.76 12.55 9.09
CA THR A 292 -5.52 11.10 8.95
C THR A 292 -4.14 10.73 9.45
N ILE A 293 -3.14 11.55 9.13
CA ILE A 293 -1.77 11.40 9.62
C ILE A 293 -1.69 11.61 11.14
N GLU A 294 -2.34 12.64 11.68
CA GLU A 294 -2.40 12.85 13.14
C GLU A 294 -2.96 11.63 13.91
N ARG A 295 -3.93 10.93 13.33
CA ARG A 295 -4.44 9.70 13.95
C ARG A 295 -3.40 8.59 13.98
N ILE A 296 -2.61 8.45 12.92
CA ILE A 296 -1.50 7.50 12.85
C ILE A 296 -0.43 7.89 13.88
N GLN A 297 -0.02 9.15 13.90
CA GLN A 297 0.96 9.70 14.85
C GLN A 297 0.52 9.49 16.31
N ARG A 298 -0.76 9.69 16.63
CA ARG A 298 -1.29 9.48 17.98
C ARG A 298 -1.12 8.05 18.47
N ILE A 299 -1.33 7.07 17.61
CA ILE A 299 -1.12 5.65 17.92
C ILE A 299 0.36 5.38 18.16
N VAL A 300 1.20 5.92 17.30
CA VAL A 300 2.66 5.79 17.42
C VAL A 300 3.15 6.40 18.74
N VAL A 301 2.77 7.62 19.03
CA VAL A 301 3.13 8.33 20.27
C VAL A 301 2.66 7.56 21.50
N SER A 302 1.45 6.98 21.48
CA SER A 302 0.95 6.17 22.59
C SER A 302 1.84 4.97 22.91
N GLU A 303 2.29 4.24 21.88
CA GLU A 303 3.18 3.09 22.10
C GLU A 303 4.62 3.51 22.43
N LEU A 304 5.11 4.61 21.87
CA LEU A 304 6.41 5.19 22.26
C LEU A 304 6.38 5.66 23.73
N THR A 305 5.27 6.23 24.20
CA THR A 305 5.09 6.59 25.60
C THR A 305 5.14 5.36 26.50
N LYS A 306 4.53 4.25 26.11
CA LYS A 306 4.62 2.96 26.82
C LYS A 306 6.08 2.50 26.93
N ILE A 307 6.83 2.55 25.82
CA ILE A 307 8.27 2.21 25.81
C ILE A 307 9.04 3.09 26.78
N ALA A 308 8.80 4.40 26.77
CA ALA A 308 9.43 5.34 27.69
C ALA A 308 9.12 5.03 29.15
N VAL A 309 7.86 4.75 29.49
CA VAL A 309 7.43 4.39 30.84
C VAL A 309 8.11 3.10 31.31
N VAL A 310 8.19 2.07 30.49
CA VAL A 310 8.86 0.81 30.82
C VAL A 310 10.35 1.06 31.09
N HIS A 311 11.01 1.86 30.26
CA HIS A 311 12.42 2.19 30.42
C HIS A 311 12.68 2.99 31.73
N LEU A 312 11.90 4.04 31.99
CA LEU A 312 12.02 4.83 33.23
C LEU A 312 11.72 3.99 34.48
N TYR A 313 10.73 3.09 34.40
CA TYR A 313 10.42 2.19 35.50
C TYR A 313 11.58 1.25 35.85
N ALA A 314 12.23 0.68 34.87
CA ALA A 314 13.41 -0.17 35.05
C ALA A 314 14.59 0.61 35.66
N GLN A 315 14.74 1.90 35.34
CA GLN A 315 15.75 2.78 35.93
C GLN A 315 15.41 3.30 37.34
N GLY A 316 14.26 2.92 37.90
CA GLY A 316 13.90 3.20 39.28
C GLY A 316 12.97 4.38 39.48
N TYR A 317 12.51 5.05 38.45
CA TYR A 317 11.48 6.10 38.53
C TYR A 317 10.14 5.49 38.94
N ARG A 318 9.32 6.23 39.69
CA ARG A 318 8.02 5.76 40.20
C ARG A 318 6.99 6.89 40.20
N ASP A 319 5.72 6.50 40.25
CA ASP A 319 4.57 7.38 40.39
C ASP A 319 4.49 8.52 39.38
N GLN A 320 4.45 9.77 39.83
CA GLN A 320 4.31 10.93 38.95
C GLN A 320 5.49 11.18 38.04
N GLU A 321 6.69 10.75 38.43
CA GLU A 321 7.88 10.95 37.60
C GLU A 321 7.86 10.09 36.34
N LEU A 322 7.10 8.97 36.34
CA LEU A 322 6.92 8.10 35.16
C LEU A 322 6.10 8.73 34.06
N VAL A 323 5.26 9.71 34.36
CA VAL A 323 4.29 10.29 33.43
C VAL A 323 4.49 11.79 33.18
N ASN A 324 5.51 12.40 33.83
CA ASN A 324 5.80 13.83 33.72
C ASN A 324 6.63 14.15 32.47
N PHE A 325 6.22 13.61 31.33
CA PHE A 325 6.79 13.93 30.03
C PHE A 325 5.69 13.81 28.96
N ASP A 326 5.89 14.49 27.85
CA ASP A 326 5.04 14.41 26.67
C ASP A 326 5.90 14.18 25.43
N LEU A 327 5.44 13.30 24.56
CA LEU A 327 6.07 12.99 23.29
C LEU A 327 5.23 13.55 22.16
N ALA A 328 5.83 14.24 21.23
CA ALA A 328 5.13 14.80 20.07
C ALA A 328 5.89 14.51 18.78
N LEU A 329 5.15 14.21 17.73
CA LEU A 329 5.64 14.15 16.36
C LEU A 329 5.27 15.44 15.64
N THR A 330 6.05 15.82 14.64
CA THR A 330 5.83 17.05 13.88
C THR A 330 4.50 16.96 13.11
N ASN A 331 3.76 18.06 13.11
CA ASN A 331 2.49 18.16 12.39
C ASN A 331 2.76 18.14 10.87
N PRO A 332 2.04 17.31 10.09
CA PRO A 332 2.26 17.13 8.65
C PRO A 332 1.84 18.34 7.79
N SER A 333 0.99 19.23 8.29
CA SER A 333 0.46 20.34 7.48
C SER A 333 0.78 21.71 8.06
N THR A 334 1.55 22.51 7.32
CA THR A 334 1.79 23.93 7.64
C THR A 334 0.51 24.77 7.52
N ILE A 335 -0.40 24.41 6.61
CA ILE A 335 -1.70 25.08 6.45
C ILE A 335 -2.57 24.85 7.68
N TYR A 336 -2.59 23.62 8.19
CA TYR A 336 -3.30 23.27 9.41
C TYR A 336 -2.77 24.01 10.65
N GLU A 337 -1.45 24.20 10.73
CA GLU A 337 -0.84 25.02 11.80
C GLU A 337 -1.21 26.48 11.67
N GLN A 338 -1.22 27.04 10.46
CA GLN A 338 -1.66 28.41 10.22
C GLN A 338 -3.13 28.60 10.61
N GLU A 339 -4.04 27.71 10.21
CA GLU A 339 -5.44 27.73 10.64
C GLU A 339 -5.59 27.68 12.16
N LYS A 340 -4.76 26.86 12.83
CA LYS A 340 -4.74 26.76 14.28
C LYS A 340 -4.28 28.06 14.95
N ILE A 341 -3.25 28.67 14.42
CA ILE A 341 -2.73 29.98 14.86
C ILE A 341 -3.79 31.07 14.67
N GLU A 342 -4.44 31.13 13.53
CA GLU A 342 -5.53 32.08 13.24
C GLU A 342 -6.71 31.87 14.21
N LEU A 343 -7.09 30.64 14.46
CA LEU A 343 -8.14 30.31 15.42
C LEU A 343 -7.79 30.76 16.84
N TRP A 344 -6.52 30.56 17.26
CA TRP A 344 -6.05 31.03 18.57
C TRP A 344 -6.02 32.55 18.64
N ASN A 345 -5.55 33.23 17.61
CA ASN A 345 -5.55 34.68 17.51
C ASN A 345 -6.98 35.26 17.62
N ASN A 346 -7.92 34.65 16.90
CA ASN A 346 -9.33 35.02 16.97
C ASN A 346 -9.93 34.80 18.38
N LYS A 347 -9.61 33.65 19.03
CA LYS A 347 -10.05 33.40 20.42
C LYS A 347 -9.46 34.39 21.41
N THR A 348 -8.17 34.72 21.26
CA THR A 348 -7.48 35.67 22.14
C THR A 348 -8.03 37.09 21.96
N SER A 349 -8.25 37.48 20.69
CA SER A 349 -8.87 38.76 20.35
C SER A 349 -10.30 38.90 20.94
N LEU A 350 -11.09 37.81 20.84
CA LEU A 350 -12.43 37.75 21.39
C LEU A 350 -12.40 37.85 22.94
N ALA A 351 -11.50 37.12 23.59
CA ALA A 351 -11.31 37.17 25.03
C ALA A 351 -10.87 38.58 25.49
N SER A 352 -9.97 39.24 24.78
CA SER A 352 -9.52 40.60 25.02
C SER A 352 -10.62 41.64 24.82
N SER A 353 -11.58 41.37 23.95
CA SER A 353 -12.73 42.28 23.73
C SER A 353 -13.86 42.07 24.75
N MET A 354 -13.84 41.00 25.51
CA MET A 354 -14.79 40.70 26.56
C MET A 354 -14.34 41.17 27.97
N LEU A 355 -13.06 41.50 28.12
CA LEU A 355 -12.46 42.12 29.30
C LEU A 355 -12.53 43.65 29.19
#